data_dec66c045624629752194020eef2851a
#
_entry.id   dec66c045624629752194020eef2851a
#
_cell.length_a   1.000
_cell.length_b   1.000
_cell.length_c   1.000
_cell.angle_alpha   90.00
_cell.angle_beta   90.00
_cell.angle_gamma   90.00
#
_symmetry.space_group_name_H-M   'P 1'
#
loop_
_entity.id
_entity.type
_entity.pdbx_description
1 polymer ?
#
loop_
_entity_poly.entity_id
_entity_poly.type
_entity_poly.pdbx_seq_one_letter_code
_entity_poly.pdbx_strand_id
1 'polypeptide(L)'
;MEKFLIILLLLISSHGVSAQRISRQYNNVSMAQALKELNHLQNRYTVNFIYNDLEDFRITTNIKNKSVPDAIEQLIGFYPIRMTRRGDVIMVECTHKTRRHLTGKVIDETGLPVPYANVLLLSVADSSAISGGVTNESGIFVVPFEP
;
A
#
# COMPACT_ATOMS: atom_id res chain seq x y z
N MET A 1 -1.83 -31.10 -47.41
CA MET A 1 -0.84 -30.17 -46.82
C MET A 1 -1.46 -28.94 -46.18
N GLU A 2 -2.56 -28.39 -46.67
CA GLU A 2 -3.22 -27.21 -46.11
C GLU A 2 -3.78 -27.39 -44.69
N LYS A 3 -4.29 -28.58 -44.36
CA LYS A 3 -4.84 -28.89 -43.02
C LYS A 3 -3.77 -28.95 -41.93
N PHE A 4 -2.56 -29.33 -42.28
CA PHE A 4 -1.43 -29.37 -41.35
C PHE A 4 -0.88 -27.98 -41.00
N LEU A 5 -0.96 -27.05 -41.97
CA LEU A 5 -0.51 -25.67 -41.78
C LEU A 5 -1.43 -24.88 -40.83
N ILE A 6 -2.74 -25.14 -40.88
CA ILE A 6 -3.76 -24.50 -40.01
C ILE A 6 -3.60 -24.97 -38.55
N ILE A 7 -3.28 -26.25 -38.33
CA ILE A 7 -3.06 -26.79 -36.96
C ILE A 7 -1.76 -26.21 -36.35
N LEU A 8 -0.73 -26.01 -37.16
CA LEU A 8 0.52 -25.41 -36.70
C LEU A 8 0.35 -23.93 -36.34
N LEU A 9 -0.52 -23.19 -37.05
CA LEU A 9 -0.81 -21.79 -36.77
C LEU A 9 -1.61 -21.58 -35.48
N LEU A 10 -2.44 -22.53 -35.08
CA LEU A 10 -3.24 -22.52 -33.85
C LEU A 10 -2.42 -22.84 -32.58
N LEU A 11 -1.25 -23.46 -32.73
CA LEU A 11 -0.36 -23.77 -31.60
C LEU A 11 0.55 -22.60 -31.16
N ILE A 12 0.61 -21.53 -31.95
CA ILE A 12 1.50 -20.37 -31.65
C ILE A 12 0.81 -19.29 -30.83
N SER A 13 -0.49 -19.35 -30.59
CA SER A 13 -1.26 -18.26 -29.96
C SER A 13 -1.49 -18.40 -28.44
N SER A 14 -0.84 -19.31 -27.76
CA SER A 14 -0.86 -19.34 -26.29
C SER A 14 0.37 -18.68 -25.66
N HIS A 15 0.66 -17.43 -26.04
CA HIS A 15 1.50 -16.59 -25.20
C HIS A 15 0.65 -16.20 -23.98
N GLY A 16 0.65 -17.08 -22.98
CA GLY A 16 0.13 -16.76 -21.66
C GLY A 16 0.82 -15.50 -21.16
N VAL A 17 0.11 -14.39 -21.10
CA VAL A 17 0.58 -13.20 -20.39
C VAL A 17 0.73 -13.60 -18.93
N SER A 18 1.93 -14.03 -18.55
CA SER A 18 2.26 -14.33 -17.18
C SER A 18 2.14 -13.01 -16.41
N ALA A 19 1.07 -12.86 -15.64
CA ALA A 19 0.89 -11.71 -14.77
C ALA A 19 2.04 -11.70 -13.78
N GLN A 20 2.89 -10.68 -13.87
CA GLN A 20 4.04 -10.52 -12.98
C GLN A 20 3.57 -10.50 -11.52
N ARG A 21 4.15 -11.39 -10.70
CA ARG A 21 3.85 -11.53 -9.28
C ARG A 21 4.92 -10.88 -8.43
N ILE A 22 4.51 -10.20 -7.37
CA ILE A 22 5.39 -9.49 -6.44
C ILE A 22 5.51 -10.30 -5.16
N SER A 23 6.76 -10.49 -4.71
CA SER A 23 7.09 -10.97 -3.37
C SER A 23 8.15 -10.04 -2.79
N ARG A 24 7.82 -9.37 -1.69
CA ARG A 24 8.69 -8.36 -1.07
C ARG A 24 8.38 -8.20 0.41
N GLN A 25 9.42 -8.05 1.20
CA GLN A 25 9.30 -7.74 2.62
C GLN A 25 9.72 -6.29 2.86
N TYR A 26 8.87 -5.53 3.54
CA TYR A 26 9.14 -4.17 3.98
C TYR A 26 9.23 -4.15 5.51
N ASN A 27 10.18 -3.38 6.03
CA ASN A 27 10.37 -3.19 7.45
C ASN A 27 10.64 -1.71 7.73
N ASN A 28 9.64 -1.02 8.27
CA ASN A 28 9.70 0.42 8.58
C ASN A 28 10.12 1.31 7.40
N VAL A 29 9.66 0.97 6.20
CA VAL A 29 9.92 1.72 4.95
C VAL A 29 8.79 2.73 4.73
N SER A 30 9.07 3.90 4.16
CA SER A 30 7.99 4.83 3.81
C SER A 30 7.12 4.27 2.68
N MET A 31 5.81 4.61 2.69
CA MET A 31 4.88 4.25 1.61
C MET A 31 5.37 4.73 0.25
N ALA A 32 5.85 5.98 0.19
CA ALA A 32 6.39 6.56 -1.04
C ALA A 32 7.58 5.76 -1.58
N GLN A 33 8.49 5.32 -0.70
CA GLN A 33 9.63 4.49 -1.09
C GLN A 33 9.19 3.09 -1.54
N ALA A 34 8.25 2.46 -0.82
CA ALA A 34 7.72 1.15 -1.19
C ALA A 34 7.02 1.17 -2.56
N LEU A 35 6.22 2.20 -2.85
CA LEU A 35 5.57 2.38 -4.16
C LEU A 35 6.58 2.65 -5.27
N LYS A 36 7.61 3.46 -5.00
CA LYS A 36 8.70 3.69 -5.97
C LYS A 36 9.43 2.40 -6.30
N GLU A 37 9.73 1.58 -5.30
CA GLU A 37 10.35 0.26 -5.50
C GLU A 37 9.45 -0.68 -6.31
N LEU A 38 8.16 -0.77 -5.98
CA LEU A 38 7.20 -1.56 -6.77
C LEU A 38 7.14 -1.12 -8.22
N ASN A 39 7.21 0.18 -8.49
CA ASN A 39 7.23 0.72 -9.85
C ASN A 39 8.46 0.27 -10.65
N HIS A 40 9.61 0.10 -9.99
CA HIS A 40 10.84 -0.41 -10.60
C HIS A 40 10.86 -1.94 -10.78
N LEU A 41 10.14 -2.68 -9.95
CA LEU A 41 10.13 -4.15 -9.99
C LEU A 41 9.23 -4.73 -11.08
N GLN A 42 8.45 -3.90 -11.75
CA GLN A 42 7.47 -4.32 -12.74
C GLN A 42 7.42 -3.34 -13.92
N ASN A 43 6.88 -3.76 -15.04
CA ASN A 43 6.83 -2.95 -16.28
C ASN A 43 5.41 -2.84 -16.88
N ARG A 44 4.41 -3.45 -16.24
CA ARG A 44 3.04 -3.45 -16.75
C ARG A 44 2.26 -2.20 -16.34
N TYR A 45 2.40 -1.79 -15.07
CA TYR A 45 1.63 -0.69 -14.52
C TYR A 45 2.48 0.56 -14.33
N THR A 46 1.89 1.72 -14.57
CA THR A 46 2.45 3.01 -14.16
C THR A 46 1.79 3.41 -12.83
N VAL A 47 2.55 3.40 -11.74
CA VAL A 47 2.07 3.79 -10.42
C VAL A 47 2.42 5.24 -10.16
N ASN A 48 1.41 6.09 -10.13
CA ASN A 48 1.53 7.53 -9.89
C ASN A 48 1.12 7.87 -8.46
N PHE A 49 1.91 8.70 -7.79
CA PHE A 49 1.64 9.20 -6.45
C PHE A 49 2.43 10.49 -6.19
N ILE A 50 1.99 11.27 -5.19
CA ILE A 50 2.74 12.44 -4.72
C ILE A 50 3.63 11.98 -3.57
N TYR A 51 4.94 12.09 -3.74
CA TYR A 51 5.93 11.58 -2.80
C TYR A 51 5.72 12.15 -1.38
N ASN A 52 5.63 13.48 -1.27
CA ASN A 52 5.51 14.18 0.02
C ASN A 52 4.20 13.87 0.76
N ASP A 53 3.16 13.47 0.03
CA ASP A 53 1.87 13.11 0.66
C ASP A 53 1.92 11.71 1.31
N LEU A 54 2.92 10.89 0.96
CA LEU A 54 3.01 9.48 1.35
C LEU A 54 4.29 9.10 2.12
N GLU A 55 5.24 10.03 2.26
CA GLU A 55 6.55 9.71 2.86
C GLU A 55 6.49 9.44 4.38
N ASP A 56 5.50 10.01 5.08
CA ASP A 56 5.33 9.85 6.52
C ASP A 56 4.68 8.52 6.91
N PHE A 57 3.97 7.86 5.99
CA PHE A 57 3.35 6.56 6.25
C PHE A 57 4.39 5.45 6.25
N ARG A 58 4.57 4.76 7.39
CA ARG A 58 5.57 3.71 7.57
C ARG A 58 4.98 2.32 7.38
N ILE A 59 5.60 1.54 6.51
CA ILE A 59 5.14 0.22 6.10
C ILE A 59 6.01 -0.86 6.72
N THR A 60 5.37 -1.82 7.39
CA THR A 60 5.97 -3.10 7.76
C THR A 60 5.01 -4.19 7.32
N THR A 61 5.37 -4.93 6.28
CA THR A 61 4.53 -5.99 5.73
C THR A 61 5.35 -6.98 4.91
N ASN A 62 4.80 -8.18 4.71
CA ASN A 62 5.40 -9.21 3.87
C ASN A 62 4.43 -9.57 2.74
N ILE A 63 4.71 -9.06 1.54
CA ILE A 63 3.96 -9.36 0.33
C ILE A 63 4.46 -10.69 -0.22
N LYS A 64 3.57 -11.64 -0.46
CA LYS A 64 3.88 -12.96 -1.00
C LYS A 64 3.04 -13.24 -2.21
N ASN A 65 3.69 -13.39 -3.37
CA ASN A 65 3.09 -13.85 -4.62
C ASN A 65 1.79 -13.13 -4.99
N LYS A 66 1.78 -11.79 -4.92
CA LYS A 66 0.61 -10.95 -5.23
C LYS A 66 0.73 -10.28 -6.59
N SER A 67 -0.41 -9.96 -7.21
CA SER A 67 -0.43 -9.04 -8.33
C SER A 67 -0.01 -7.63 -7.88
N VAL A 68 0.41 -6.77 -8.80
CA VAL A 68 0.81 -5.40 -8.46
C VAL A 68 -0.31 -4.62 -7.78
N PRO A 69 -1.57 -4.63 -8.28
CA PRO A 69 -2.68 -3.99 -7.58
C PRO A 69 -2.90 -4.55 -6.16
N ASP A 70 -2.94 -5.88 -5.99
CA ASP A 70 -3.15 -6.50 -4.67
C ASP A 70 -1.98 -6.20 -3.71
N ALA A 71 -0.76 -6.07 -4.23
CA ALA A 71 0.41 -5.68 -3.46
C ALA A 71 0.28 -4.23 -2.95
N ILE A 72 -0.19 -3.32 -3.81
CA ILE A 72 -0.45 -1.93 -3.43
C ILE A 72 -1.59 -1.85 -2.42
N GLU A 73 -2.68 -2.58 -2.60
CA GLU A 73 -3.78 -2.65 -1.61
C GLU A 73 -3.29 -3.12 -0.25
N GLN A 74 -2.40 -4.13 -0.22
CA GLN A 74 -1.79 -4.59 1.02
C GLN A 74 -0.88 -3.52 1.66
N LEU A 75 -0.14 -2.74 0.86
CA LEU A 75 0.68 -1.62 1.37
C LEU A 75 -0.18 -0.53 1.98
N ILE A 76 -1.28 -0.15 1.31
CA ILE A 76 -2.23 0.86 1.77
C ILE A 76 -2.84 0.45 3.11
N GLY A 77 -3.29 -0.80 3.24
CA GLY A 77 -3.83 -1.33 4.48
C GLY A 77 -4.91 -0.43 5.09
N PHE A 78 -4.68 0.04 6.32
CA PHE A 78 -5.60 0.90 7.07
C PHE A 78 -5.27 2.40 7.00
N TYR A 79 -4.30 2.78 6.18
CA TYR A 79 -3.94 4.20 6.03
C TYR A 79 -5.04 4.97 5.27
N PRO A 80 -5.17 6.28 5.50
CA PRO A 80 -6.10 7.13 4.76
C PRO A 80 -5.59 7.40 3.33
N ILE A 81 -5.41 6.33 2.60
CA ILE A 81 -4.87 6.31 1.24
C ILE A 81 -5.83 5.51 0.37
N ARG A 82 -6.07 5.99 -0.83
CA ARG A 82 -6.91 5.35 -1.82
C ARG A 82 -6.10 4.98 -3.06
N MET A 83 -6.36 3.80 -3.59
CA MET A 83 -5.91 3.40 -4.90
C MET A 83 -7.07 3.51 -5.90
N THR A 84 -6.83 4.11 -7.04
CA THR A 84 -7.70 4.04 -8.21
C THR A 84 -6.93 3.49 -9.40
N ARG A 85 -7.60 2.65 -10.20
CA ARG A 85 -6.98 2.05 -11.38
C ARG A 85 -7.79 2.33 -12.63
N ARG A 86 -7.11 2.74 -13.69
CA ARG A 86 -7.69 2.89 -15.04
C ARG A 86 -6.74 2.23 -16.06
N GLY A 87 -7.12 1.05 -16.54
CA GLY A 87 -6.25 0.24 -17.40
C GLY A 87 -4.95 -0.17 -16.68
N ASP A 88 -3.81 0.25 -17.22
CA ASP A 88 -2.50 -0.01 -16.66
C ASP A 88 -1.93 1.17 -15.84
N VAL A 89 -2.74 2.21 -15.62
CA VAL A 89 -2.39 3.33 -14.74
C VAL A 89 -3.04 3.14 -13.37
N ILE A 90 -2.23 3.19 -12.32
CA ILE A 90 -2.64 3.14 -10.92
C ILE A 90 -2.30 4.49 -10.29
N MET A 91 -3.30 5.14 -9.68
CA MET A 91 -3.12 6.35 -8.89
C MET A 91 -3.27 6.00 -7.41
N VAL A 92 -2.29 6.43 -6.59
CA VAL A 92 -2.32 6.27 -5.14
C VAL A 92 -2.31 7.66 -4.50
N GLU A 93 -3.35 7.97 -3.77
CA GLU A 93 -3.60 9.31 -3.24
C GLU A 93 -3.94 9.26 -1.75
N CYS A 94 -3.39 10.18 -0.97
CA CYS A 94 -3.83 10.42 0.39
C CYS A 94 -5.24 11.04 0.37
N THR A 95 -6.19 10.45 1.08
CA THR A 95 -7.57 10.94 1.15
C THR A 95 -7.75 12.09 2.12
N HIS A 96 -6.83 12.23 3.09
CA HIS A 96 -6.77 13.33 4.02
C HIS A 96 -5.48 14.12 3.76
N LYS A 97 -5.58 15.22 3.06
CA LYS A 97 -4.46 16.15 2.81
C LYS A 97 -4.22 17.05 4.03
N THR A 98 -4.00 16.45 5.17
CA THR A 98 -3.52 17.21 6.34
C THR A 98 -2.02 17.37 6.22
N ARG A 99 -1.53 18.57 6.49
CA ARG A 99 -0.09 18.87 6.42
C ARG A 99 0.74 18.25 7.55
N ARG A 100 0.10 17.65 8.55
CA ARG A 100 0.75 17.07 9.73
C ARG A 100 0.13 15.73 10.10
N HIS A 101 0.99 14.80 10.43
CA HIS A 101 0.61 13.47 10.91
C HIS A 101 1.34 13.18 12.21
N LEU A 102 0.61 12.61 13.16
CA LEU A 102 1.20 12.03 14.36
C LEU A 102 1.42 10.55 14.09
N THR A 103 2.66 10.11 14.11
CA THR A 103 3.04 8.71 13.95
C THR A 103 3.55 8.17 15.28
N GLY A 104 3.14 6.95 15.61
CA GLY A 104 3.58 6.29 16.83
C GLY A 104 3.42 4.78 16.76
N LYS A 105 3.79 4.13 17.85
CA LYS A 105 3.67 2.69 18.02
C LYS A 105 2.98 2.38 19.35
N VAL A 106 2.00 1.48 19.31
CA VAL A 106 1.37 0.92 20.51
C VAL A 106 2.03 -0.41 20.81
N ILE A 107 2.52 -0.55 22.05
CA ILE A 107 3.10 -1.77 22.58
C ILE A 107 2.38 -2.16 23.86
N ASP A 108 2.36 -3.45 24.19
CA ASP A 108 1.89 -3.95 25.46
C ASP A 108 2.94 -3.82 26.58
N GLU A 109 2.62 -4.27 27.77
CA GLU A 109 3.51 -4.23 28.95
C GLU A 109 4.80 -5.04 28.76
N THR A 110 4.80 -5.99 27.83
CA THR A 110 5.96 -6.83 27.50
C THR A 110 6.81 -6.25 26.37
N GLY A 111 6.38 -5.12 25.77
CA GLY A 111 7.05 -4.47 24.64
C GLY A 111 6.66 -5.03 23.27
N LEU A 112 5.67 -5.93 23.21
CA LEU A 112 5.17 -6.45 21.95
C LEU A 112 4.21 -5.47 21.27
N PRO A 113 4.21 -5.40 19.93
CA PRO A 113 3.28 -4.51 19.21
C PRO A 113 1.82 -4.97 19.40
N VAL A 114 0.93 -4.01 19.61
CA VAL A 114 -0.52 -4.25 19.68
C VAL A 114 -1.13 -3.92 18.32
N PRO A 115 -1.53 -4.92 17.53
CA PRO A 115 -2.17 -4.70 16.24
C PRO A 115 -3.65 -4.31 16.43
N TYR A 116 -4.17 -3.56 15.46
CA TYR A 116 -5.58 -3.18 15.35
C TYR A 116 -6.15 -2.42 16.55
N ALA A 117 -5.29 -1.78 17.35
CA ALA A 117 -5.69 -0.91 18.43
C ALA A 117 -6.26 0.41 17.89
N ASN A 118 -7.37 0.87 18.46
CA ASN A 118 -7.90 2.20 18.15
C ASN A 118 -7.06 3.26 18.86
N VAL A 119 -6.65 4.27 18.11
CA VAL A 119 -5.90 5.44 18.60
C VAL A 119 -6.74 6.68 18.37
N LEU A 120 -7.00 7.45 19.41
CA LEU A 120 -7.74 8.71 19.33
C LEU A 120 -6.84 9.86 19.76
N LEU A 121 -6.84 10.93 18.99
CA LEU A 121 -6.26 12.22 19.36
C LEU A 121 -7.36 13.08 19.93
N LEU A 122 -7.19 13.47 21.19
CA LEU A 122 -8.17 14.29 21.92
C LEU A 122 -7.64 15.71 22.13
N SER A 123 -8.55 16.67 22.10
CA SER A 123 -8.29 18.05 22.53
C SER A 123 -8.02 18.09 24.04
N VAL A 124 -6.94 18.78 24.45
CA VAL A 124 -6.63 18.97 25.86
C VAL A 124 -7.63 19.91 26.53
N ALA A 125 -8.28 20.80 25.78
CA ALA A 125 -9.18 21.80 26.31
C ALA A 125 -10.53 21.23 26.80
N ASP A 126 -11.08 20.26 26.04
CA ASP A 126 -12.46 19.77 26.26
C ASP A 126 -12.59 18.25 26.08
N SER A 127 -11.50 17.53 25.87
CA SER A 127 -11.47 16.08 25.60
C SER A 127 -12.29 15.66 24.37
N SER A 128 -12.62 16.58 23.46
CA SER A 128 -13.27 16.23 22.21
C SER A 128 -12.31 15.47 21.30
N ALA A 129 -12.85 14.55 20.49
CA ALA A 129 -12.06 13.82 19.52
C ALA A 129 -11.69 14.74 18.34
N ILE A 130 -10.40 14.95 18.11
CA ILE A 130 -9.85 15.71 16.99
C ILE A 130 -9.68 14.79 15.77
N SER A 131 -9.10 13.60 15.98
CA SER A 131 -8.79 12.66 14.93
C SER A 131 -8.55 11.28 15.53
N GLY A 132 -8.45 10.27 14.67
CA GLY A 132 -8.17 8.90 15.12
C GLY A 132 -7.67 8.00 14.01
N GLY A 133 -7.20 6.83 14.40
CA GLY A 133 -6.71 5.80 13.49
C GLY A 133 -6.64 4.45 14.18
N VAL A 134 -6.16 3.46 13.44
CA VAL A 134 -5.97 2.09 13.92
C VAL A 134 -4.53 1.67 13.68
N THR A 135 -3.94 0.94 14.62
CA THR A 135 -2.59 0.39 14.43
C THR A 135 -2.60 -0.72 13.38
N ASN A 136 -1.51 -0.82 12.62
CA ASN A 136 -1.27 -1.94 11.72
C ASN A 136 -0.80 -3.20 12.48
N GLU A 137 -0.47 -4.27 11.76
CA GLU A 137 0.06 -5.53 12.33
C GLU A 137 1.32 -5.36 13.19
N SER A 138 2.08 -4.29 12.96
CA SER A 138 3.29 -3.96 13.72
C SER A 138 3.04 -2.97 14.86
N GLY A 139 1.76 -2.67 15.17
CA GLY A 139 1.39 -1.72 16.20
C GLY A 139 1.62 -0.25 15.82
N ILE A 140 1.95 0.06 14.57
CA ILE A 140 2.23 1.43 14.11
C ILE A 140 0.92 2.11 13.70
N PHE A 141 0.73 3.36 14.14
CA PHE A 141 -0.38 4.21 13.72
C PHE A 141 0.12 5.50 13.06
N VAL A 142 -0.72 6.05 12.21
CA VAL A 142 -0.58 7.39 11.63
C VAL A 142 -1.92 8.08 11.74
N VAL A 143 -1.98 9.15 12.52
CA VAL A 143 -3.19 9.94 12.76
C VAL A 143 -3.00 11.33 12.20
N PRO A 144 -3.84 11.78 11.25
CA PRO A 144 -3.79 13.15 10.75
C PRO A 144 -4.24 14.11 11.84
N PHE A 145 -3.60 15.29 11.92
CA PHE A 145 -4.05 16.35 12.81
C PHE A 145 -3.83 17.73 12.19
N GLU A 146 -4.73 18.64 12.52
CA GLU A 146 -4.57 20.06 12.29
C GLU A 146 -4.41 20.76 13.64
N PRO A 147 -3.40 21.63 13.80
CA PRO A 147 -3.15 22.35 15.05
C PRO A 147 -4.20 23.41 15.34
#